data_8df41df621e545291f2956268b7685ba
#
_entry.id   8df41df621e545291f2956268b7685ba
#
_cell.length_a   1.000
_cell.length_b   1.000
_cell.length_c   1.000
_cell.angle_alpha   90.00
_cell.angle_beta   90.00
_cell.angle_gamma   90.00
#
_symmetry.space_group_name_H-M   'P 1'
#
loop_
_entity.id
_entity.type
_entity.pdbx_description
1 polymer ?
#
loop_
_entity_poly.entity_id
_entity_poly.type
_entity_poly.pdbx_seq_one_letter_code
_entity_poly.pdbx_strand_id
1 'polypeptide(L)' 'MISSALVRKIGVLVISVVLAGLVWLWIADNSFGTS' A
#
# COMPACT_ATOMS: atom_id res chain seq x y z
N MET A 1 9.28 2.91 25.96
CA MET A 1 9.17 3.99 24.99
C MET A 1 9.44 3.50 23.58
N ILE A 2 8.59 3.91 22.68
CA ILE A 2 8.73 3.48 21.30
C ILE A 2 9.79 4.35 20.61
N SER A 3 10.68 3.69 19.90
CA SER A 3 11.74 4.39 19.18
C SER A 3 11.18 5.08 17.94
N SER A 4 11.66 6.26 17.63
CA SER A 4 11.25 6.98 16.44
C SER A 4 11.52 6.16 15.18
N ALA A 5 12.63 5.44 15.18
CA ALA A 5 12.98 4.61 14.04
C ALA A 5 11.95 3.50 13.84
N LEU A 6 11.46 2.94 14.93
CA LEU A 6 10.46 1.87 14.86
C LEU A 6 9.14 2.39 14.30
N VAL A 7 8.70 3.54 14.80
CA VAL A 7 7.48 4.16 14.33
C VAL A 7 7.56 4.48 12.84
N ARG A 8 8.69 4.99 12.43
CA ARG A 8 8.91 5.33 11.03
C ARG A 8 8.88 4.09 10.15
N LYS A 9 9.49 3.02 10.63
CA LYS A 9 9.52 1.76 9.88
C LYS A 9 8.12 1.19 9.71
N ILE A 10 7.34 1.21 10.75
CA ILE A 10 5.96 0.74 10.69
C ILE A 10 5.14 1.58 9.70
N GLY A 11 5.32 2.89 9.76
CA GLY A 11 4.63 3.78 8.84
C GLY A 11 4.93 3.50 7.39
N VAL A 12 6.21 3.32 7.08
CA VAL A 12 6.62 3.01 5.72
C VAL A 12 6.02 1.67 5.26
N LEU A 13 6.01 0.70 6.16
CA LEU A 13 5.46 -0.61 5.84
C LEU A 13 3.97 -0.51 5.53
N VAL A 14 3.23 0.20 6.35
CA VAL A 14 1.79 0.36 6.16
C VAL A 14 1.51 1.08 4.85
N ILE A 15 2.22 2.15 4.58
CA ILE A 15 2.04 2.91 3.36
C ILE A 15 2.34 2.05 2.14
N SER A 16 3.39 1.26 2.21
CA SER A 16 3.77 0.38 1.11
C SER A 16 2.67 -0.63 0.80
N VAL A 17 2.09 -1.22 1.83
CA VAL A 17 1.03 -2.20 1.65
C VAL A 17 -0.21 -1.54 1.06
N VAL A 18 -0.55 -0.35 1.53
CA VAL A 18 -1.72 0.36 1.02
C VAL A 18 -1.53 0.72 -0.44
N LEU A 19 -0.35 1.23 -0.78
CA LEU A 19 -0.06 1.59 -2.17
C LEU A 19 -0.09 0.37 -3.08
N ALA A 20 0.49 -0.72 -2.63
CA ALA A 20 0.48 -1.95 -3.40
C ALA A 20 -0.95 -2.45 -3.64
N GLY A 21 -1.76 -2.40 -2.59
CA GLY A 21 -3.15 -2.80 -2.69
C GLY A 21 -3.94 -1.93 -3.67
N LEU A 22 -3.71 -0.63 -3.60
CA LEU A 22 -4.38 0.31 -4.49
C LEU A 22 -4.01 0.07 -5.95
N VAL A 23 -2.74 -0.14 -6.20
CA VAL A 23 -2.26 -0.40 -7.56
C VAL A 23 -2.88 -1.69 -8.09
N TRP A 24 -2.90 -2.70 -7.25
CA TRP A 24 -3.45 -3.99 -7.66
C TRP A 24 -4.94 -3.87 -7.99
N LEU A 25 -5.65 -3.15 -7.14
CA LEU A 25 -7.07 -2.92 -7.34
C LEU A 25 -7.33 -2.15 -8.62
N TRP A 26 -6.50 -1.17 -8.89
CA TRP A 26 -6.62 -0.37 -10.10
C TRP A 26 -6.42 -1.21 -11.35
N ILE A 27 -5.43 -2.08 -11.31
CA ILE A 27 -5.16 -2.97 -12.44
C ILE A 27 -6.33 -3.95 -12.66
N ALA A 28 -6.84 -4.50 -11.55
CA ALA A 28 -7.95 -5.43 -11.63
C ALA A 28 -9.20 -4.76 -12.21
N ASP A 29 -9.46 -3.55 -11.78
CA ASP A 29 -10.61 -2.79 -12.26
C ASP A 29 -10.47 -2.48 -13.75
N ASN A 30 -9.29 -2.07 -14.14
CA ASN A 30 -9.02 -1.77 -15.54
C ASN A 30 -9.13 -3.03 -16.43
N SER A 31 -8.66 -4.13 -15.89
CA SER A 31 -8.68 -5.38 -16.62
C SER A 31 -10.10 -5.86 -16.87
N PHE A 32 -10.96 -5.64 -15.91
CA PHE A 32 -12.34 -6.08 -16.01
C PHE A 32 -13.21 -5.10 -16.78
N GLY A 33 -12.99 -3.82 -16.52
CA GLY A 33 -13.80 -2.79 -17.11
C GLY A 33 -13.55 -2.60 -18.59
N THR A 34 -12.38 -2.95 -19.05
CA THR A 34 -12.04 -2.75 -20.45
C THR A 34 -12.49 -3.90 -21.28
N SER A 35 -13.33 -3.73 -22.01
CA SER A 35 -13.68 -4.80 -22.95
C SER A 35 -13.08 -4.57 -24.30
#